data_f101b65535e2d72179f454f1b52590bf
#
_entry.id   f101b65535e2d72179f454f1b52590bf
#
_cell.length_a   1.000
_cell.length_b   1.000
_cell.length_c   1.000
_cell.angle_alpha   90.00
_cell.angle_beta   90.00
_cell.angle_gamma   90.00
#
_symmetry.space_group_name_H-M   'P 1'
#
loop_
_entity.id
_entity.type
_entity.pdbx_description
1 polymer ?
#
loop_
_entity_poly.entity_id
_entity_poly.type
_entity_poly.pdbx_seq_one_letter_code
_entity_poly.pdbx_strand_id
1 'polypeptide(L)'
;MSKLDADLICEGFAAALLQPFDFDFYKKLGYEVFSKRRTAVINEKAIEQAYSELKLTGSEQNKSISFTRPDAALINTVYNTYFGQRNGVLQRSIERCEALAHEFMLSGACSLCAGRAYAFWYPKEGELTLHEFAFENAHDALLLLERITAKHSEFLVELPCDRSIPGIPCSAEAEPLSMIKVLRDDCNWLRKLQPEPFDVCAY
;
A
#
# COMPACT_ATOMS: atom_id res chain seq x y z
N MET A 1 12.21 29.74 8.94
CA MET A 1 11.37 28.79 9.67
C MET A 1 9.97 29.37 9.75
N SER A 2 8.93 28.62 9.33
CA SER A 2 7.56 29.11 9.40
C SER A 2 7.07 29.11 10.87
N LYS A 3 5.99 29.88 11.17
CA LYS A 3 5.37 29.84 12.49
C LYS A 3 4.92 28.41 12.85
N LEU A 4 4.35 27.68 11.88
CA LEU A 4 3.92 26.30 12.05
C LEU A 4 5.10 25.39 12.42
N ASP A 5 6.27 25.53 11.78
CA ASP A 5 7.44 24.73 12.11
C ASP A 5 7.89 24.96 13.57
N ALA A 6 7.85 26.23 14.01
CA ALA A 6 8.22 26.58 15.38
C ALA A 6 7.25 25.98 16.40
N ASP A 7 5.95 26.05 16.13
CA ASP A 7 4.91 25.47 16.98
C ASP A 7 5.08 23.93 17.08
N LEU A 8 5.27 23.24 15.94
CA LEU A 8 5.51 21.80 15.92
C LEU A 8 6.77 21.39 16.70
N ILE A 9 7.87 22.14 16.56
CA ILE A 9 9.10 21.88 17.33
C ILE A 9 8.86 22.06 18.83
N CYS A 10 8.13 23.10 19.22
CA CYS A 10 7.78 23.33 20.63
C CYS A 10 6.92 22.20 21.22
N GLU A 11 6.06 21.60 20.40
CA GLU A 11 5.26 20.43 20.79
C GLU A 11 6.04 19.10 20.73
N GLY A 12 7.31 19.13 20.32
CA GLY A 12 8.22 17.98 20.36
C GLY A 12 8.23 17.15 19.08
N PHE A 13 7.57 17.59 18.00
CA PHE A 13 7.59 16.86 16.73
C PHE A 13 8.99 16.92 16.08
N ALA A 14 9.42 15.79 15.54
CA ALA A 14 10.72 15.65 14.85
C ALA A 14 10.63 15.97 13.36
N ALA A 15 9.47 15.74 12.74
CA ALA A 15 9.24 15.95 11.33
C ALA A 15 7.74 16.23 11.05
N ALA A 16 7.48 16.84 9.91
CA ALA A 16 6.15 16.98 9.33
C ALA A 16 6.07 16.14 8.04
N LEU A 17 5.01 15.38 7.91
CA LEU A 17 4.72 14.55 6.75
C LEU A 17 3.45 15.05 6.06
N LEU A 18 3.41 14.98 4.74
CA LEU A 18 2.21 15.30 3.98
C LEU A 18 2.15 14.54 2.65
N GLN A 19 0.94 14.42 2.13
CA GLN A 19 0.71 14.05 0.75
C GLN A 19 0.45 15.34 -0.05
N PRO A 20 1.35 15.71 -0.98
CA PRO A 20 1.27 17.00 -1.65
C PRO A 20 0.22 17.01 -2.75
N PHE A 21 -0.47 18.11 -2.91
CA PHE A 21 -1.21 18.42 -4.14
C PHE A 21 -0.30 18.97 -5.25
N ASP A 22 0.87 19.53 -4.89
CA ASP A 22 1.89 20.05 -5.78
C ASP A 22 3.27 19.90 -5.11
N PHE A 23 4.13 19.06 -5.67
CA PHE A 23 5.46 18.80 -5.13
C PHE A 23 6.37 20.02 -5.14
N ASP A 24 6.32 20.82 -6.19
CA ASP A 24 7.21 22.00 -6.34
C ASP A 24 6.83 23.14 -5.39
N PHE A 25 5.54 23.24 -5.04
CA PHE A 25 5.08 24.14 -4.00
C PHE A 25 5.71 23.77 -2.64
N TYR A 26 5.63 22.50 -2.25
CA TYR A 26 6.14 22.06 -0.94
C TYR A 26 7.66 21.98 -0.88
N LYS A 27 8.37 21.74 -1.99
CA LYS A 27 9.83 21.85 -2.03
C LYS A 27 10.31 23.27 -1.63
N LYS A 28 9.61 24.33 -2.08
CA LYS A 28 9.91 25.72 -1.68
C LYS A 28 9.74 25.97 -0.17
N LEU A 29 8.93 25.16 0.50
CA LEU A 29 8.72 25.21 1.95
C LEU A 29 9.69 24.30 2.72
N GLY A 30 10.65 23.65 2.05
CA GLY A 30 11.67 22.80 2.65
C GLY A 30 11.27 21.35 2.82
N TYR A 31 10.21 20.91 2.15
CA TYR A 31 9.87 19.49 2.07
C TYR A 31 10.65 18.79 0.96
N GLU A 32 10.94 17.52 1.17
CA GLU A 32 11.58 16.65 0.20
C GLU A 32 10.75 15.38 -0.01
N VAL A 33 10.91 14.70 -1.15
CA VAL A 33 10.20 13.46 -1.44
C VAL A 33 10.60 12.40 -0.43
N PHE A 34 9.61 11.77 0.20
CA PHE A 34 9.80 10.80 1.25
C PHE A 34 9.44 9.39 0.81
N SER A 35 8.25 9.18 0.26
CA SER A 35 7.86 7.91 -0.30
C SER A 35 7.63 7.99 -1.80
N LYS A 36 7.79 6.83 -2.44
CA LYS A 36 7.51 6.63 -3.86
C LYS A 36 6.73 5.33 -4.03
N ARG A 37 5.95 5.26 -5.10
CA ARG A 37 5.20 4.07 -5.50
C ARG A 37 5.55 3.64 -6.90
N ARG A 38 5.28 2.39 -7.20
CA ARG A 38 5.19 1.83 -8.55
C ARG A 38 3.80 1.31 -8.80
N THR A 39 3.41 1.26 -10.05
CA THR A 39 2.09 0.78 -10.45
C THR A 39 2.24 -0.50 -11.27
N ALA A 40 1.44 -1.51 -10.95
CA ALA A 40 1.27 -2.71 -11.74
C ALA A 40 -0.10 -2.69 -12.40
N VAL A 41 -0.16 -2.99 -13.69
CA VAL A 41 -1.42 -3.18 -14.44
C VAL A 41 -1.81 -4.64 -14.33
N ILE A 42 -2.98 -4.91 -13.78
CA ILE A 42 -3.51 -6.24 -13.57
C ILE A 42 -4.63 -6.51 -14.58
N ASN A 43 -4.45 -7.54 -15.37
CA ASN A 43 -5.45 -8.10 -16.27
C ASN A 43 -5.23 -9.62 -16.40
N GLU A 44 -6.14 -10.31 -17.09
CA GLU A 44 -6.08 -11.76 -17.26
C GLU A 44 -4.71 -12.24 -17.79
N LYS A 45 -4.20 -11.56 -18.81
CA LYS A 45 -2.90 -11.92 -19.43
C LYS A 45 -1.73 -11.80 -18.45
N ALA A 46 -1.70 -10.75 -17.63
CA ALA A 46 -0.66 -10.56 -16.63
C ALA A 46 -0.71 -11.67 -15.57
N ILE A 47 -1.90 -12.10 -15.16
CA ILE A 47 -2.10 -13.19 -14.20
C ILE A 47 -1.68 -14.53 -14.80
N GLU A 48 -2.06 -14.84 -16.04
CA GLU A 48 -1.65 -16.08 -16.73
C GLU A 48 -0.13 -16.16 -16.87
N GLN A 49 0.51 -15.04 -17.24
CA GLN A 49 1.97 -14.97 -17.31
C GLN A 49 2.61 -15.24 -15.94
N ALA A 50 2.09 -14.64 -14.88
CA ALA A 50 2.61 -14.83 -13.52
C ALA A 50 2.48 -16.29 -13.06
N TYR A 51 1.34 -16.95 -13.32
CA TYR A 51 1.19 -18.39 -13.04
C TYR A 51 2.20 -19.24 -13.79
N SER A 52 2.45 -18.92 -15.06
CA SER A 52 3.43 -19.62 -15.88
C SER A 52 4.86 -19.45 -15.35
N GLU A 53 5.26 -18.24 -15.02
CA GLU A 53 6.60 -17.94 -14.48
C GLU A 53 6.85 -18.60 -13.12
N LEU A 54 5.85 -18.63 -12.26
CA LEU A 54 5.92 -19.26 -10.94
C LEU A 54 5.80 -20.78 -11.00
N LYS A 55 5.52 -21.36 -12.18
CA LYS A 55 5.26 -22.80 -12.36
C LYS A 55 4.19 -23.34 -11.43
N LEU A 56 3.20 -22.53 -11.10
CA LEU A 56 2.06 -22.95 -10.31
C LEU A 56 1.16 -23.85 -11.18
N THR A 57 1.08 -25.14 -10.80
CA THR A 57 0.29 -26.12 -11.54
C THR A 57 -1.18 -26.04 -11.11
N GLY A 58 -2.08 -26.46 -12.02
CA GLY A 58 -3.53 -26.44 -11.78
C GLY A 58 -4.03 -27.19 -10.52
N SER A 59 -3.20 -28.04 -9.92
CA SER A 59 -3.52 -28.68 -8.62
C SER A 59 -3.42 -27.70 -7.43
N GLU A 60 -2.61 -26.68 -7.52
CA GLU A 60 -2.51 -25.62 -6.51
C GLU A 60 -3.61 -24.56 -6.73
N GLN A 61 -4.03 -24.32 -7.97
CA GLN A 61 -5.17 -23.46 -8.32
C GLN A 61 -6.50 -23.98 -7.78
N ASN A 62 -6.63 -25.32 -7.60
CA ASN A 62 -7.84 -25.98 -7.13
C ASN A 62 -7.97 -26.12 -5.60
N LYS A 63 -7.08 -25.57 -4.80
CA LYS A 63 -7.35 -25.45 -3.36
C LYS A 63 -8.60 -24.59 -3.20
N SER A 64 -9.61 -25.14 -2.54
CA SER A 64 -10.85 -24.42 -2.17
C SER A 64 -10.52 -23.26 -1.24
N ILE A 65 -10.05 -22.14 -1.81
CA ILE A 65 -9.79 -20.92 -1.06
C ILE A 65 -11.11 -20.18 -0.92
N SER A 66 -11.48 -19.90 0.31
CA SER A 66 -12.63 -19.07 0.61
C SER A 66 -12.30 -17.60 0.33
N PHE A 67 -13.12 -16.96 -0.49
CA PHE A 67 -13.06 -15.52 -0.71
C PHE A 67 -14.03 -14.82 0.22
N THR A 68 -13.51 -14.16 1.21
CA THR A 68 -14.29 -13.50 2.26
C THR A 68 -13.85 -12.05 2.45
N ARG A 69 -14.57 -11.33 3.29
CA ARG A 69 -14.08 -10.05 3.81
C ARG A 69 -12.95 -10.33 4.80
N PRO A 70 -11.82 -9.59 4.73
CA PRO A 70 -10.74 -9.74 5.69
C PRO A 70 -11.20 -9.30 7.08
N ASP A 71 -10.86 -10.07 8.10
CA ASP A 71 -11.00 -9.67 9.48
C ASP A 71 -9.75 -8.92 9.98
N ALA A 72 -9.85 -8.28 11.14
CA ALA A 72 -8.76 -7.49 11.70
C ALA A 72 -7.50 -8.32 12.02
N ALA A 73 -7.66 -9.59 12.41
CA ALA A 73 -6.54 -10.46 12.71
C ALA A 73 -5.76 -10.85 11.45
N LEU A 74 -6.45 -11.14 10.35
CA LEU A 74 -5.85 -11.39 9.05
C LEU A 74 -5.11 -10.14 8.55
N ILE A 75 -5.78 -8.97 8.56
CA ILE A 75 -5.18 -7.70 8.14
C ILE A 75 -3.92 -7.43 8.95
N ASN A 76 -3.99 -7.51 10.28
CA ASN A 76 -2.86 -7.28 11.18
C ASN A 76 -1.67 -8.18 10.84
N THR A 77 -1.91 -9.49 10.69
CA THR A 77 -0.83 -10.44 10.44
C THR A 77 -0.22 -10.23 9.07
N VAL A 78 -1.03 -10.13 8.02
CA VAL A 78 -0.55 -9.97 6.64
C VAL A 78 0.14 -8.61 6.47
N TYR A 79 -0.46 -7.54 6.99
CA TYR A 79 0.13 -6.20 6.93
C TYR A 79 1.51 -6.16 7.60
N ASN A 80 1.60 -6.60 8.85
CA ASN A 80 2.86 -6.54 9.59
C ASN A 80 3.93 -7.48 9.01
N THR A 81 3.55 -8.60 8.38
CA THR A 81 4.48 -9.47 7.65
C THR A 81 4.96 -8.81 6.35
N TYR A 82 4.04 -8.24 5.59
CA TYR A 82 4.35 -7.65 4.28
C TYR A 82 5.13 -6.35 4.40
N PHE A 83 4.75 -5.47 5.33
CA PHE A 83 5.34 -4.15 5.52
C PHE A 83 6.28 -4.07 6.72
N GLY A 84 6.04 -4.83 7.79
CA GLY A 84 6.63 -4.62 9.11
C GLY A 84 8.15 -4.82 9.22
N GLN A 85 8.80 -5.33 8.18
CA GLN A 85 10.26 -5.47 8.12
C GLN A 85 10.97 -4.20 7.59
N ARG A 86 10.22 -3.16 7.28
CA ARG A 86 10.72 -1.92 6.67
C ARG A 86 10.88 -0.84 7.72
N ASN A 87 11.96 -0.09 7.59
CA ASN A 87 12.17 1.07 8.45
C ASN A 87 11.24 2.22 8.05
N GLY A 88 10.42 2.69 8.98
CA GLY A 88 9.51 3.81 8.76
C GLY A 88 8.06 3.41 8.49
N VAL A 89 7.74 2.13 8.56
CA VAL A 89 6.37 1.63 8.50
C VAL A 89 5.76 1.62 9.90
N LEU A 90 4.54 2.12 9.99
CA LEU A 90 3.75 2.03 11.21
C LEU A 90 3.31 0.59 11.42
N GLN A 91 3.72 -0.02 12.52
CA GLN A 91 3.16 -1.31 12.92
C GLN A 91 1.70 -1.10 13.39
N ARG A 92 0.79 -1.88 12.82
CA ARG A 92 -0.63 -1.80 13.18
C ARG A 92 -0.96 -2.81 14.26
N SER A 93 -1.63 -2.37 15.32
CA SER A 93 -2.30 -3.28 16.26
C SER A 93 -3.57 -3.87 15.64
N ILE A 94 -4.14 -4.89 16.25
CA ILE A 94 -5.42 -5.49 15.81
C ILE A 94 -6.53 -4.43 15.88
N GLU A 95 -6.58 -3.65 16.95
CA GLU A 95 -7.58 -2.59 17.16
C GLU A 95 -7.47 -1.51 16.06
N ARG A 96 -6.23 -1.17 15.64
CA ARG A 96 -6.02 -0.24 14.53
C ARG A 96 -6.48 -0.84 13.20
N CYS A 97 -6.20 -2.12 12.95
CA CYS A 97 -6.71 -2.80 11.75
C CYS A 97 -8.23 -2.88 11.72
N GLU A 98 -8.88 -3.11 12.86
CA GLU A 98 -10.34 -3.10 12.97
C GLU A 98 -10.92 -1.72 12.69
N ALA A 99 -10.34 -0.67 13.28
CA ALA A 99 -10.75 0.71 13.06
C ALA A 99 -10.62 1.12 11.58
N LEU A 100 -9.48 0.79 10.93
CA LEU A 100 -9.25 1.07 9.52
C LEU A 100 -10.23 0.30 8.62
N ALA A 101 -10.44 -0.99 8.87
CA ALA A 101 -11.40 -1.79 8.09
C ALA A 101 -12.81 -1.22 8.20
N HIS A 102 -13.19 -0.76 9.40
CA HIS A 102 -14.47 -0.11 9.62
C HIS A 102 -14.57 1.24 8.90
N GLU A 103 -13.53 2.06 8.94
CA GLU A 103 -13.43 3.34 8.25
C GLU A 103 -13.56 3.18 6.72
N PHE A 104 -12.82 2.21 6.14
CA PHE A 104 -12.95 1.88 4.72
C PHE A 104 -14.37 1.49 4.35
N MET A 105 -15.03 0.68 5.17
CA MET A 105 -16.42 0.27 4.92
C MET A 105 -17.40 1.42 5.01
N LEU A 106 -17.28 2.29 6.01
CA LEU A 106 -18.13 3.48 6.14
C LEU A 106 -17.96 4.43 4.94
N SER A 107 -16.76 4.48 4.38
CA SER A 107 -16.46 5.27 3.18
C SER A 107 -16.88 4.58 1.87
N GLY A 108 -17.52 3.42 1.92
CA GLY A 108 -18.01 2.69 0.76
C GLY A 108 -16.96 1.84 0.04
N ALA A 109 -15.82 1.55 0.67
CA ALA A 109 -14.83 0.67 0.09
C ALA A 109 -15.31 -0.78 0.00
N CYS A 110 -14.88 -1.46 -1.05
CA CYS A 110 -14.94 -2.91 -1.18
C CYS A 110 -13.70 -3.54 -0.57
N SER A 111 -13.84 -4.78 -0.07
CA SER A 111 -12.72 -5.56 0.44
C SER A 111 -12.86 -7.03 0.09
N LEU A 112 -11.73 -7.71 -0.07
CA LEU A 112 -11.67 -9.13 -0.34
C LEU A 112 -10.38 -9.70 0.24
N CYS A 113 -10.41 -10.96 0.67
CA CYS A 113 -9.20 -11.72 0.99
C CYS A 113 -9.25 -13.12 0.35
N ALA A 114 -8.06 -13.68 0.15
CA ALA A 114 -7.83 -15.03 -0.31
C ALA A 114 -6.61 -15.59 0.44
N GLY A 115 -6.82 -16.62 1.28
CA GLY A 115 -5.74 -17.16 2.11
C GLY A 115 -5.05 -16.06 2.93
N ARG A 116 -3.78 -15.82 2.62
CA ARG A 116 -2.91 -14.82 3.28
C ARG A 116 -2.65 -13.61 2.38
N ALA A 117 -3.69 -13.16 1.67
CA ALA A 117 -3.69 -11.93 0.88
C ALA A 117 -5.00 -11.17 1.09
N TYR A 118 -4.94 -9.85 1.11
CA TYR A 118 -6.14 -9.01 1.17
C TYR A 118 -5.97 -7.74 0.33
N ALA A 119 -7.12 -7.15 -0.05
CA ALA A 119 -7.19 -5.88 -0.75
C ALA A 119 -8.38 -5.04 -0.28
N PHE A 120 -8.21 -3.72 -0.36
CA PHE A 120 -9.26 -2.71 -0.23
C PHE A 120 -9.25 -1.81 -1.47
N TRP A 121 -10.43 -1.45 -1.97
CA TRP A 121 -10.58 -0.51 -3.08
C TRP A 121 -11.93 0.21 -3.01
N TYR A 122 -11.99 1.38 -3.64
CA TYR A 122 -13.25 2.09 -3.81
C TYR A 122 -13.84 1.77 -5.18
N PRO A 123 -15.15 1.43 -5.25
CA PRO A 123 -15.82 1.28 -6.54
C PRO A 123 -15.82 2.64 -7.25
N LYS A 124 -15.23 2.68 -8.43
CA LYS A 124 -15.19 3.87 -9.28
C LYS A 124 -15.55 3.45 -10.70
N GLU A 125 -16.34 4.28 -11.38
CA GLU A 125 -16.59 4.09 -12.80
C GLU A 125 -15.29 4.37 -13.58
N GLY A 126 -14.90 3.42 -14.43
CA GLY A 126 -13.71 3.51 -15.26
C GLY A 126 -12.52 2.75 -14.72
N GLU A 127 -11.56 3.43 -14.18
CA GLU A 127 -10.30 2.84 -13.71
C GLU A 127 -10.39 2.43 -12.23
N LEU A 128 -10.16 1.15 -11.95
CA LEU A 128 -10.07 0.64 -10.58
C LEU A 128 -8.61 0.69 -10.11
N THR A 129 -8.39 1.21 -8.90
CA THR A 129 -7.10 1.14 -8.22
C THR A 129 -7.28 0.47 -6.87
N LEU A 130 -6.47 -0.55 -6.57
CA LEU A 130 -6.41 -1.12 -5.24
C LEU A 130 -5.72 -0.11 -4.31
N HIS A 131 -6.47 0.35 -3.32
CA HIS A 131 -6.02 1.35 -2.36
C HIS A 131 -5.03 0.77 -1.34
N GLU A 132 -5.28 -0.44 -0.88
CA GLU A 132 -4.37 -1.21 -0.06
C GLU A 132 -4.36 -2.66 -0.55
N PHE A 133 -3.18 -3.22 -0.74
CA PHE A 133 -2.96 -4.60 -1.16
C PHE A 133 -1.74 -5.16 -0.45
N ALA A 134 -1.92 -6.25 0.27
CA ALA A 134 -0.84 -6.93 0.97
C ALA A 134 -1.01 -8.46 0.92
N PHE A 135 0.11 -9.17 0.96
CA PHE A 135 0.14 -10.64 0.87
C PHE A 135 1.40 -11.22 1.52
N GLU A 136 1.32 -12.46 1.97
CA GLU A 136 2.48 -13.20 2.49
C GLU A 136 3.12 -14.11 1.45
N ASN A 137 2.35 -14.56 0.45
CA ASN A 137 2.84 -15.43 -0.61
C ASN A 137 2.20 -15.08 -1.97
N ALA A 138 2.94 -15.38 -3.04
CA ALA A 138 2.54 -15.04 -4.40
C ALA A 138 1.26 -15.77 -4.86
N HIS A 139 1.06 -17.01 -4.43
CA HIS A 139 -0.10 -17.80 -4.82
C HIS A 139 -1.41 -17.15 -4.35
N ASP A 140 -1.51 -16.81 -3.07
CA ASP A 140 -2.71 -16.16 -2.51
C ASP A 140 -2.93 -14.78 -3.12
N ALA A 141 -1.83 -14.04 -3.41
CA ALA A 141 -1.89 -12.77 -4.11
C ALA A 141 -2.52 -12.92 -5.50
N LEU A 142 -2.04 -13.88 -6.31
CA LEU A 142 -2.55 -14.11 -7.67
C LEU A 142 -4.01 -14.56 -7.67
N LEU A 143 -4.39 -15.45 -6.75
CA LEU A 143 -5.80 -15.88 -6.60
C LEU A 143 -6.73 -14.71 -6.26
N LEU A 144 -6.28 -13.82 -5.38
CA LEU A 144 -7.05 -12.63 -5.03
C LEU A 144 -7.21 -11.70 -6.23
N LEU A 145 -6.11 -11.43 -6.95
CA LEU A 145 -6.13 -10.58 -8.15
C LEU A 145 -6.98 -11.18 -9.27
N GLU A 146 -6.88 -12.49 -9.53
CA GLU A 146 -7.73 -13.22 -10.48
C GLU A 146 -9.22 -13.06 -10.14
N ARG A 147 -9.57 -13.17 -8.85
CA ARG A 147 -10.96 -12.99 -8.41
C ARG A 147 -11.49 -11.57 -8.64
N ILE A 148 -10.62 -10.57 -8.49
CA ILE A 148 -10.97 -9.17 -8.78
C ILE A 148 -11.09 -8.97 -10.30
N THR A 149 -10.16 -9.52 -11.09
CA THR A 149 -10.16 -9.45 -12.57
C THR A 149 -11.43 -10.05 -13.17
N ALA A 150 -12.00 -11.08 -12.58
CA ALA A 150 -13.27 -11.65 -13.03
C ALA A 150 -14.46 -10.65 -13.00
N LYS A 151 -14.34 -9.56 -12.26
CA LYS A 151 -15.33 -8.47 -12.17
C LYS A 151 -14.88 -7.17 -12.85
N HIS A 152 -13.58 -6.97 -12.93
CA HIS A 152 -12.94 -5.77 -13.45
C HIS A 152 -11.84 -6.21 -14.40
N SER A 153 -12.08 -6.11 -15.72
CA SER A 153 -11.20 -6.66 -16.77
C SER A 153 -9.74 -6.18 -16.66
N GLU A 154 -9.55 -4.98 -16.18
CA GLU A 154 -8.22 -4.39 -15.90
C GLU A 154 -8.30 -3.43 -14.73
N PHE A 155 -7.23 -3.38 -13.93
CA PHE A 155 -7.11 -2.45 -12.81
C PHE A 155 -5.65 -2.23 -12.41
N LEU A 156 -5.43 -1.20 -11.59
CA LEU A 156 -4.12 -0.82 -11.11
C LEU A 156 -3.89 -1.31 -9.67
N VAL A 157 -2.66 -1.72 -9.38
CA VAL A 157 -2.18 -1.96 -8.02
C VAL A 157 -1.00 -1.05 -7.76
N GLU A 158 -1.10 -0.23 -6.74
CA GLU A 158 0.01 0.60 -6.26
C GLU A 158 0.85 -0.21 -5.27
N LEU A 159 2.15 -0.22 -5.51
CA LEU A 159 3.10 -0.98 -4.70
C LEU A 159 4.24 -0.08 -4.22
N PRO A 160 4.78 -0.32 -3.03
CA PRO A 160 6.05 0.26 -2.63
C PRO A 160 7.16 -0.04 -3.63
N CYS A 161 8.13 0.87 -3.79
CA CYS A 161 9.16 0.76 -4.82
C CYS A 161 10.03 -0.50 -4.73
N ASP A 162 10.16 -1.06 -3.53
CA ASP A 162 10.94 -2.28 -3.25
C ASP A 162 10.07 -3.55 -3.22
N ARG A 163 8.80 -3.44 -3.55
CA ARG A 163 7.87 -4.56 -3.65
C ARG A 163 7.45 -4.82 -5.09
N SER A 164 7.17 -6.07 -5.37
CA SER A 164 6.64 -6.52 -6.65
C SER A 164 5.69 -7.69 -6.41
N ILE A 165 4.78 -7.88 -7.34
CA ILE A 165 4.00 -9.10 -7.42
C ILE A 165 4.78 -10.04 -8.33
N PRO A 166 5.22 -11.22 -7.85
CA PRO A 166 6.00 -12.15 -8.67
C PRO A 166 5.30 -12.46 -9.99
N GLY A 167 6.05 -12.37 -11.10
CA GLY A 167 5.53 -12.60 -12.46
C GLY A 167 4.71 -11.45 -13.04
N ILE A 168 4.44 -10.37 -12.28
CA ILE A 168 3.70 -9.21 -12.80
C ILE A 168 4.64 -7.99 -12.87
N PRO A 169 4.85 -7.41 -14.06
CA PRO A 169 5.72 -6.26 -14.21
C PRO A 169 5.11 -5.00 -13.59
N CYS A 170 5.95 -4.22 -12.92
CA CYS A 170 5.61 -2.89 -12.43
C CYS A 170 6.15 -1.81 -13.39
N SER A 171 5.63 -0.58 -13.27
CA SER A 171 6.17 0.59 -13.95
C SER A 171 7.68 0.72 -13.75
N ALA A 172 8.41 1.09 -14.81
CA ALA A 172 9.87 1.24 -14.76
C ALA A 172 10.29 2.37 -13.81
N GLU A 173 9.53 3.47 -13.82
CA GLU A 173 9.75 4.62 -12.97
C GLU A 173 8.86 4.57 -11.73
N ALA A 174 9.44 5.01 -10.61
CA ALA A 174 8.71 5.17 -9.36
C ALA A 174 8.23 6.60 -9.21
N GLU A 175 6.93 6.77 -9.03
CA GLU A 175 6.29 8.06 -8.83
C GLU A 175 6.40 8.53 -7.37
N PRO A 176 6.70 9.81 -7.12
CA PRO A 176 6.66 10.35 -5.77
C PRO A 176 5.24 10.37 -5.22
N LEU A 177 5.09 10.04 -3.94
CA LEU A 177 3.77 9.96 -3.28
C LEU A 177 3.65 10.89 -2.08
N SER A 178 4.63 10.90 -1.19
CA SER A 178 4.60 11.73 0.01
C SER A 178 5.86 12.55 0.18
N MET A 179 5.78 13.56 1.03
CA MET A 179 6.89 14.43 1.35
C MET A 179 7.10 14.54 2.86
N ILE A 180 8.37 14.75 3.24
CA ILE A 180 8.79 14.97 4.64
C ILE A 180 9.53 16.30 4.75
N LYS A 181 9.36 16.96 5.88
CA LYS A 181 10.21 18.05 6.33
C LYS A 181 10.74 17.70 7.72
N VAL A 182 12.03 17.45 7.82
CA VAL A 182 12.67 17.22 9.11
C VAL A 182 12.81 18.56 9.82
N LEU A 183 12.28 18.65 11.04
CA LEU A 183 12.18 19.88 11.81
C LEU A 183 13.36 20.06 12.77
N ARG A 184 14.02 18.95 13.14
CA ARG A 184 15.12 18.92 14.12
C ARG A 184 16.36 18.28 13.51
N ASP A 185 17.51 18.91 13.66
CA ASP A 185 18.79 18.45 13.09
C ASP A 185 19.26 17.08 13.62
N ASP A 186 18.96 16.77 14.88
CA ASP A 186 19.25 15.48 15.49
C ASP A 186 18.39 14.33 14.94
N CYS A 187 17.37 14.65 14.17
CA CYS A 187 16.44 13.70 13.55
C CYS A 187 16.65 13.52 12.03
N ASN A 188 17.78 13.95 11.48
CA ASN A 188 18.08 13.80 10.02
C ASN A 188 18.10 12.34 9.53
N TRP A 189 18.23 11.36 10.44
CA TRP A 189 18.10 9.94 10.14
C TRP A 189 16.72 9.58 9.58
N LEU A 190 15.68 10.37 9.88
CA LEU A 190 14.32 10.16 9.34
C LEU A 190 14.27 10.19 7.81
N ARG A 191 15.16 10.95 7.16
CA ARG A 191 15.27 10.99 5.69
C ARG A 191 15.68 9.67 5.06
N LYS A 192 16.27 8.77 5.85
CA LYS A 192 16.74 7.47 5.39
C LYS A 192 15.68 6.37 5.57
N LEU A 193 14.54 6.69 6.17
CA LEU A 193 13.44 5.76 6.28
C LEU A 193 12.82 5.50 4.90
N GLN A 194 12.26 4.32 4.75
CA GLN A 194 11.51 3.92 3.55
C GLN A 194 10.05 3.71 3.94
N PRO A 195 9.27 4.79 4.07
CA PRO A 195 7.90 4.69 4.54
C PRO A 195 7.01 4.01 3.50
N GLU A 196 5.91 3.46 3.99
CA GLU A 196 4.85 2.96 3.15
C GLU A 196 4.06 4.08 2.50
N PRO A 197 3.58 3.85 1.26
CA PRO A 197 2.75 4.83 0.58
C PRO A 197 1.43 5.10 1.27
N PHE A 198 0.91 4.17 2.07
CA PHE A 198 -0.48 4.19 2.53
C PHE A 198 -0.71 4.84 3.89
N ASP A 199 0.30 4.85 4.74
CA ASP A 199 0.11 5.32 6.13
C ASP A 199 0.19 6.83 6.32
N VAL A 200 0.54 7.59 5.27
CA VAL A 200 0.60 9.05 5.34
C VAL A 200 -0.78 9.70 5.29
N CYS A 201 -1.79 8.96 4.87
CA CYS A 201 -3.15 9.48 4.67
C CYS A 201 -4.12 9.18 5.83
N ALA A 202 -3.67 8.58 6.88
CA ALA A 202 -4.54 8.07 7.95
C ALA A 202 -4.74 9.03 9.12
N TYR A 203 -4.63 10.36 8.88
CA TYR A 203 -4.91 11.37 9.91
C TYR A 203 -5.58 12.61 9.33
#